data_4e4f9b6700f3e2bd894ac5db6c657bf7
#
_entry.id   4e4f9b6700f3e2bd894ac5db6c657bf7
#
_cell.length_a   1.000
_cell.length_b   1.000
_cell.length_c   1.000
_cell.angle_alpha   90.00
_cell.angle_beta   90.00
_cell.angle_gamma   90.00
#
_symmetry.space_group_name_H-M   'P 1'
#
loop_
_entity.id
_entity.type
_entity.pdbx_description
1 polymer ?
#
loop_
_entity_poly.entity_id
_entity_poly.type
_entity_poly.pdbx_seq_one_letter_code
_entity_poly.pdbx_strand_id
1 'polypeptide(L)'
;MAEPVHGPLSGNIYIDALLNDGWKWQTSGQASPILFQQFSDDGARAWSNLEMSAYIDAALSWEAVANIRIAPFTQSAIEVFDPGHPNDPDLKEFLRNDSFFDVPAGTTTNGQHEYPQEPFGPNVYHFTAIGDFNIQSPSWDSSDTPNLAIGGRAYRTLAHEIGHALGLSHAHPDDSIGGAGLPGVSGPFGSFGNNNLDQGIYTIMGYNPGWASVQNPAGQGITAYGYEAGPMALDIAAIQFLYGANMEHATGNNTYVLPDDNVQGVKLDFGYLPATAWQCIWDAGGNDTIAYFGSKNTIIDLTAATI
;
A
#
# COMPACT_ATOMS: atom_id res chain seq x y z
N MET A 1 6.82 -17.54 13.10
CA MET A 1 6.09 -17.01 11.93
C MET A 1 4.82 -16.34 12.41
N ALA A 2 4.30 -15.42 11.63
CA ALA A 2 3.05 -14.78 11.96
C ALA A 2 1.87 -15.71 11.60
N GLU A 3 0.77 -15.54 12.30
CA GLU A 3 -0.47 -16.30 12.04
C GLU A 3 -1.61 -15.29 11.85
N PRO A 4 -2.53 -15.53 10.91
CA PRO A 4 -3.73 -14.73 10.80
C PRO A 4 -4.62 -14.88 12.03
N VAL A 5 -5.13 -13.76 12.52
CA VAL A 5 -6.10 -13.73 13.63
C VAL A 5 -7.24 -12.77 13.31
N HIS A 6 -8.44 -13.11 13.76
CA HIS A 6 -9.60 -12.25 13.62
C HIS A 6 -9.75 -11.38 14.87
N GLY A 7 -9.74 -10.06 14.69
CA GLY A 7 -9.93 -9.08 15.75
C GLY A 7 -11.29 -8.38 15.67
N PRO A 8 -11.63 -7.57 16.68
CA PRO A 8 -12.84 -6.75 16.62
C PRO A 8 -12.71 -5.62 15.58
N LEU A 9 -13.84 -5.11 15.12
CA LEU A 9 -13.90 -3.83 14.37
C LEU A 9 -13.73 -2.64 15.32
N SER A 10 -13.36 -1.49 14.76
CA SER A 10 -13.06 -0.27 15.53
C SER A 10 -14.31 0.43 16.09
N GLY A 11 -15.45 0.25 15.43
CA GLY A 11 -16.67 1.02 15.65
C GLY A 11 -16.69 2.38 14.96
N ASN A 12 -15.62 2.75 14.26
CA ASN A 12 -15.57 3.93 13.39
C ASN A 12 -15.83 3.50 11.94
N ILE A 13 -16.91 4.00 11.33
CA ILE A 13 -17.37 3.61 10.00
C ILE A 13 -16.34 3.84 8.89
N TYR A 14 -15.45 4.80 9.03
CA TYR A 14 -14.41 5.10 8.04
C TYR A 14 -13.21 4.16 8.17
N ILE A 15 -12.84 3.80 9.40
CA ILE A 15 -11.80 2.80 9.66
C ILE A 15 -12.32 1.43 9.26
N ASP A 16 -13.50 1.05 9.75
CA ASP A 16 -14.09 -0.28 9.52
C ASP A 16 -14.34 -0.55 8.03
N ALA A 17 -14.63 0.49 7.24
CA ALA A 17 -14.78 0.40 5.79
C ALA A 17 -13.50 -0.04 5.05
N LEU A 18 -12.33 0.18 5.65
CA LEU A 18 -11.03 -0.23 5.10
C LEU A 18 -10.49 -1.51 5.72
N LEU A 19 -11.21 -2.15 6.64
CA LEU A 19 -10.77 -3.41 7.24
C LEU A 19 -11.38 -4.61 6.50
N ASN A 20 -10.56 -5.64 6.28
CA ASN A 20 -11.05 -6.94 5.85
C ASN A 20 -11.60 -7.70 7.07
N ASP A 21 -12.80 -7.32 7.52
CA ASP A 21 -13.50 -7.91 8.67
C ASP A 21 -12.64 -8.06 9.95
N GLY A 22 -11.61 -7.23 10.11
CA GLY A 22 -10.71 -7.27 11.27
C GLY A 22 -9.64 -8.37 11.23
N TRP A 23 -9.46 -9.07 10.12
CA TRP A 23 -8.34 -10.00 9.94
C TRP A 23 -7.00 -9.27 9.93
N LYS A 24 -6.02 -9.83 10.65
CA LYS A 24 -4.66 -9.30 10.75
C LYS A 24 -3.66 -10.40 11.10
N TRP A 25 -2.39 -10.08 10.98
CA TRP A 25 -1.31 -10.96 11.42
C TRP A 25 -0.96 -10.76 12.89
N GLN A 26 -0.56 -11.84 13.54
CA GLN A 26 -0.04 -11.83 14.91
C GLN A 26 1.14 -12.81 15.03
N THR A 27 2.20 -12.39 15.70
CA THR A 27 3.29 -13.28 16.09
C THR A 27 3.18 -13.58 17.57
N SER A 28 3.09 -14.86 17.91
CA SER A 28 2.92 -15.30 19.31
C SER A 28 4.05 -14.76 20.20
N GLY A 29 3.67 -14.14 21.30
CA GLY A 29 4.60 -13.58 22.29
C GLY A 29 5.31 -12.30 21.89
N GLN A 30 4.93 -11.68 20.78
CA GLN A 30 5.47 -10.39 20.32
C GLN A 30 4.38 -9.32 20.28
N ALA A 31 4.75 -8.09 20.62
CA ALA A 31 3.86 -6.93 20.52
C ALA A 31 3.64 -6.50 19.06
N SER A 32 4.64 -6.74 18.19
CA SER A 32 4.60 -6.41 16.78
C SER A 32 4.81 -7.66 15.95
N PRO A 33 3.97 -7.94 14.97
CA PRO A 33 4.20 -9.06 14.07
C PRO A 33 5.42 -8.80 13.19
N ILE A 34 6.17 -9.88 12.95
CA ILE A 34 7.22 -9.92 11.94
C ILE A 34 6.73 -10.88 10.87
N LEU A 35 6.50 -10.36 9.67
CA LEU A 35 6.12 -11.13 8.50
C LEU A 35 7.35 -11.46 7.68
N PHE A 36 7.51 -12.72 7.32
CA PHE A 36 8.60 -13.15 6.44
C PHE A 36 8.12 -13.19 4.99
N GLN A 37 8.78 -12.43 4.13
CA GLN A 37 8.40 -12.24 2.73
C GLN A 37 9.42 -12.91 1.80
N GLN A 38 8.93 -13.58 0.75
CA GLN A 38 9.73 -14.22 -0.29
C GLN A 38 9.34 -13.76 -1.68
N PHE A 39 10.32 -13.36 -2.49
CA PHE A 39 10.14 -13.22 -3.93
C PHE A 39 10.28 -14.58 -4.61
N SER A 40 9.28 -14.99 -5.37
CA SER A 40 9.28 -16.28 -6.04
C SER A 40 9.80 -16.19 -7.47
N ASP A 41 10.62 -17.17 -7.86
CA ASP A 41 11.10 -17.34 -9.23
C ASP A 41 10.14 -18.18 -10.09
N ASP A 42 9.07 -18.75 -9.49
CA ASP A 42 8.10 -19.63 -10.15
C ASP A 42 7.02 -18.89 -10.94
N GLY A 43 7.12 -17.56 -11.06
CA GLY A 43 6.20 -16.72 -11.82
C GLY A 43 6.50 -16.68 -13.32
N ALA A 44 6.12 -15.58 -13.98
CA ALA A 44 6.45 -15.35 -15.39
C ALA A 44 7.97 -15.23 -15.63
N ARG A 45 8.68 -14.72 -14.64
CA ARG A 45 10.15 -14.63 -14.53
C ARG A 45 10.55 -14.30 -13.10
N ALA A 46 11.85 -14.38 -12.81
CA ALA A 46 12.40 -13.88 -11.55
C ALA A 46 12.25 -12.35 -11.42
N TRP A 47 12.17 -11.88 -10.18
CA TRP A 47 12.21 -10.47 -9.84
C TRP A 47 13.58 -9.85 -10.13
N SER A 48 13.60 -8.69 -10.74
CA SER A 48 14.81 -7.87 -10.86
C SER A 48 15.13 -7.15 -9.56
N ASN A 49 16.40 -6.73 -9.39
CA ASN A 49 16.78 -5.94 -8.22
C ASN A 49 15.99 -4.64 -8.07
N LEU A 50 15.62 -4.00 -9.19
CA LEU A 50 14.81 -2.78 -9.18
C LEU A 50 13.40 -3.06 -8.64
N GLU A 51 12.76 -4.12 -9.09
CA GLU A 51 11.42 -4.52 -8.63
C GLU A 51 11.41 -4.91 -7.16
N MET A 52 12.42 -5.70 -6.73
CA MET A 52 12.58 -6.05 -5.32
C MET A 52 12.81 -4.80 -4.45
N SER A 53 13.63 -3.84 -4.91
CA SER A 53 13.84 -2.58 -4.19
C SER A 53 12.54 -1.78 -4.07
N ALA A 54 11.78 -1.66 -5.16
CA ALA A 54 10.50 -0.94 -5.14
C ALA A 54 9.48 -1.58 -4.18
N TYR A 55 9.42 -2.91 -4.15
CA TYR A 55 8.57 -3.62 -3.19
C TYR A 55 9.01 -3.37 -1.74
N ILE A 56 10.31 -3.43 -1.48
CA ILE A 56 10.87 -3.17 -0.14
C ILE A 56 10.58 -1.72 0.29
N ASP A 57 10.75 -0.75 -0.60
CA ASP A 57 10.44 0.66 -0.32
C ASP A 57 8.94 0.85 -0.02
N ALA A 58 8.06 0.16 -0.75
CA ALA A 58 6.63 0.15 -0.48
C ALA A 58 6.30 -0.50 0.88
N ALA A 59 6.93 -1.63 1.23
CA ALA A 59 6.78 -2.27 2.53
C ALA A 59 7.26 -1.37 3.68
N LEU A 60 8.40 -0.72 3.52
CA LEU A 60 8.94 0.23 4.50
C LEU A 60 8.00 1.43 4.74
N SER A 61 7.21 1.84 3.74
CA SER A 61 6.22 2.90 3.92
C SER A 61 5.10 2.51 4.90
N TRP A 62 4.72 1.23 4.96
CA TRP A 62 3.78 0.69 5.94
C TRP A 62 4.42 0.49 7.32
N GLU A 63 5.67 -0.02 7.36
CA GLU A 63 6.43 -0.15 8.61
C GLU A 63 6.66 1.22 9.29
N ALA A 64 6.81 2.27 8.52
CA ALA A 64 7.00 3.62 9.04
C ALA A 64 5.80 4.08 9.88
N VAL A 65 4.58 3.70 9.51
CA VAL A 65 3.35 4.21 10.14
C VAL A 65 2.74 3.27 11.16
N ALA A 66 3.00 1.96 11.07
CA ALA A 66 2.39 0.95 11.93
C ALA A 66 3.43 0.05 12.59
N ASN A 67 3.05 -0.54 13.70
CA ASN A 67 3.92 -1.40 14.51
C ASN A 67 3.95 -2.84 13.94
N ILE A 68 4.47 -2.97 12.73
CA ILE A 68 4.68 -4.20 11.97
C ILE A 68 6.09 -4.21 11.37
N ARG A 69 6.56 -5.38 10.96
CA ARG A 69 7.80 -5.53 10.21
C ARG A 69 7.65 -6.59 9.13
N ILE A 70 8.15 -6.29 7.93
CA ILE A 70 8.24 -7.23 6.80
C ILE A 70 9.73 -7.51 6.55
N ALA A 71 10.15 -8.75 6.80
CA ALA A 71 11.54 -9.17 6.74
C ALA A 71 11.76 -10.18 5.61
N PRO A 72 12.95 -10.19 4.96
CA PRO A 72 13.24 -11.20 3.96
C PRO A 72 13.16 -12.61 4.53
N PHE A 73 12.47 -13.50 3.85
CA PHE A 73 12.47 -14.93 4.15
C PHE A 73 13.73 -15.56 3.55
N THR A 74 14.57 -16.11 4.38
CA THR A 74 15.80 -16.82 3.96
C THR A 74 15.63 -18.30 4.26
N GLN A 75 15.16 -19.04 3.27
CA GLN A 75 15.14 -20.50 3.35
C GLN A 75 16.50 -21.08 2.98
N SER A 76 16.98 -22.05 3.75
CA SER A 76 18.11 -22.88 3.30
C SER A 76 17.63 -23.78 2.15
N ALA A 77 18.34 -23.79 1.05
CA ALA A 77 18.01 -24.12 -0.32
C ALA A 77 17.44 -25.53 -0.65
N ILE A 78 16.66 -26.21 0.15
CA ILE A 78 16.25 -27.61 -0.12
C ILE A 78 14.76 -27.90 0.11
N GLU A 79 13.94 -27.00 0.64
CA GLU A 79 12.54 -27.32 0.85
C GLU A 79 11.67 -26.78 -0.29
N VAL A 80 10.94 -27.70 -0.92
CA VAL A 80 9.90 -27.37 -1.92
C VAL A 80 8.78 -26.62 -1.18
N PHE A 81 8.35 -25.49 -1.74
CA PHE A 81 7.18 -24.79 -1.23
C PHE A 81 5.99 -25.76 -1.17
N ASP A 82 5.49 -25.99 0.01
CA ASP A 82 4.29 -26.78 0.29
C ASP A 82 3.32 -25.87 1.04
N PRO A 83 2.28 -25.36 0.39
CA PRO A 83 1.37 -24.41 1.00
C PRO A 83 0.80 -24.93 2.32
N GLY A 84 1.03 -24.16 3.39
CA GLY A 84 0.62 -24.54 4.74
C GLY A 84 1.67 -25.27 5.57
N HIS A 85 2.90 -25.43 5.04
CA HIS A 85 4.00 -25.95 5.84
C HIS A 85 4.48 -24.90 6.86
N PRO A 86 4.76 -25.27 8.12
CA PRO A 86 5.13 -24.30 9.16
C PRO A 86 6.42 -23.52 8.91
N ASN A 87 7.21 -23.89 7.90
CA ASN A 87 8.44 -23.20 7.51
C ASN A 87 8.28 -22.37 6.22
N ASP A 88 7.06 -22.20 5.71
CA ASP A 88 6.81 -21.37 4.54
C ASP A 88 6.80 -19.86 4.91
N PRO A 89 7.06 -18.93 3.95
CA PRO A 89 6.96 -17.52 4.22
C PRO A 89 5.53 -17.11 4.56
N ASP A 90 5.36 -16.01 5.30
CA ASP A 90 4.05 -15.43 5.58
C ASP A 90 3.48 -14.73 4.32
N LEU A 91 4.36 -14.13 3.50
CA LEU A 91 4.03 -13.47 2.24
C LEU A 91 4.89 -14.05 1.10
N LYS A 92 4.27 -14.36 -0.04
CA LYS A 92 5.00 -14.85 -1.22
C LYS A 92 4.55 -14.13 -2.48
N GLU A 93 5.51 -13.52 -3.17
CA GLU A 93 5.27 -12.59 -4.27
C GLU A 93 5.66 -13.18 -5.63
N PHE A 94 4.75 -13.09 -6.59
CA PHE A 94 4.94 -13.59 -7.94
C PHE A 94 4.80 -12.50 -8.98
N LEU A 95 5.63 -12.55 -10.00
CA LEU A 95 5.43 -11.82 -11.25
C LEU A 95 4.60 -12.67 -12.22
N ARG A 96 3.53 -12.13 -12.78
CA ARG A 96 2.60 -12.83 -13.64
C ARG A 96 2.43 -12.13 -14.98
N ASN A 97 1.95 -12.89 -15.97
CA ASN A 97 1.51 -12.38 -17.26
C ASN A 97 -0.01 -12.13 -17.26
N ASP A 98 -0.52 -11.34 -18.19
CA ASP A 98 -1.97 -11.06 -18.37
C ASP A 98 -2.84 -12.31 -18.31
N SER A 99 -2.37 -13.41 -18.91
CA SER A 99 -3.12 -14.67 -18.98
C SER A 99 -3.38 -15.33 -17.62
N PHE A 100 -2.68 -14.92 -16.58
CA PHE A 100 -2.90 -15.41 -15.21
C PHE A 100 -4.19 -14.84 -14.61
N PHE A 101 -4.50 -13.57 -14.90
CA PHE A 101 -5.55 -12.82 -14.19
C PHE A 101 -6.98 -13.09 -14.74
N ASP A 102 -7.15 -13.83 -15.81
CA ASP A 102 -8.46 -14.20 -16.40
C ASP A 102 -9.47 -13.04 -16.48
N VAL A 103 -9.00 -11.87 -16.89
CA VAL A 103 -9.83 -10.66 -16.97
C VAL A 103 -10.51 -10.52 -18.34
N PRO A 104 -11.69 -9.86 -18.40
CA PRO A 104 -12.37 -9.60 -19.68
C PRO A 104 -11.47 -8.85 -20.67
N ALA A 105 -11.63 -9.15 -21.96
CA ALA A 105 -10.90 -8.48 -23.02
C ALA A 105 -11.06 -6.94 -22.93
N GLY A 106 -9.93 -6.24 -22.94
CA GLY A 106 -9.89 -4.78 -22.82
C GLY A 106 -9.82 -4.25 -21.37
N THR A 107 -9.74 -5.15 -20.39
CA THR A 107 -9.43 -4.80 -19.00
C THR A 107 -8.04 -5.32 -18.61
N THR A 108 -7.43 -4.73 -17.59
CA THR A 108 -6.13 -5.15 -17.10
C THR A 108 -6.15 -5.10 -15.57
N THR A 109 -5.76 -6.19 -14.94
CA THR A 109 -5.41 -6.21 -13.52
C THR A 109 -3.94 -5.86 -13.38
N ASN A 110 -3.59 -4.92 -12.50
CA ASN A 110 -2.20 -4.53 -12.25
C ASN A 110 -1.52 -5.43 -11.23
N GLY A 111 -2.26 -5.86 -10.22
CA GLY A 111 -1.86 -6.75 -9.17
C GLY A 111 -3.07 -7.26 -8.40
N GLN A 112 -2.83 -8.21 -7.52
CA GLN A 112 -3.75 -8.70 -6.50
C GLN A 112 -2.96 -9.29 -5.36
N HIS A 113 -3.51 -9.26 -4.16
CA HIS A 113 -2.92 -9.92 -3.00
C HIS A 113 -4.00 -10.57 -2.14
N GLU A 114 -3.69 -11.75 -1.60
CA GLU A 114 -4.53 -12.40 -0.60
C GLU A 114 -4.47 -11.66 0.73
N TYR A 115 -5.58 -11.67 1.43
CA TYR A 115 -5.71 -11.12 2.79
C TYR A 115 -5.25 -12.14 3.83
N PRO A 116 -4.81 -11.71 5.03
CA PRO A 116 -4.72 -12.61 6.16
C PRO A 116 -6.10 -13.22 6.43
N GLN A 117 -6.16 -14.54 6.48
CA GLN A 117 -7.39 -15.29 6.67
C GLN A 117 -7.10 -16.64 7.34
N GLU A 118 -8.16 -17.29 7.84
CA GLU A 118 -8.00 -18.60 8.44
C GLU A 118 -7.48 -19.62 7.42
N PRO A 119 -6.46 -20.43 7.77
CA PRO A 119 -5.96 -21.48 6.88
C PRO A 119 -7.06 -22.48 6.50
N PHE A 120 -7.16 -22.78 5.20
CA PHE A 120 -8.17 -23.70 4.69
C PHE A 120 -7.70 -25.16 4.74
N GLY A 121 -8.41 -26.02 5.48
CA GLY A 121 -8.26 -27.46 5.44
C GLY A 121 -7.63 -28.07 6.70
N PRO A 122 -7.84 -29.39 6.92
CA PRO A 122 -7.52 -30.05 8.18
C PRO A 122 -6.02 -30.28 8.45
N ASN A 123 -5.15 -30.00 7.49
CA ASN A 123 -3.70 -30.21 7.60
C ASN A 123 -2.90 -28.96 7.22
N VAL A 124 -3.53 -27.79 7.15
CA VAL A 124 -2.85 -26.52 6.87
C VAL A 124 -2.45 -25.91 8.21
N TYR A 125 -1.16 -25.87 8.48
CA TYR A 125 -0.60 -25.40 9.75
C TYR A 125 -0.08 -23.96 9.69
N HIS A 126 0.02 -23.41 8.49
CA HIS A 126 0.50 -22.05 8.25
C HIS A 126 -0.21 -21.48 7.03
N PHE A 127 -0.56 -20.20 7.08
CA PHE A 127 -1.12 -19.47 5.94
C PHE A 127 -0.04 -18.60 5.29
N THR A 128 0.17 -18.81 4.00
CA THR A 128 1.00 -17.92 3.17
C THR A 128 0.08 -17.10 2.29
N ALA A 129 0.07 -15.78 2.45
CA ALA A 129 -0.66 -14.90 1.57
C ALA A 129 0.12 -14.69 0.27
N ILE A 130 -0.56 -14.84 -0.86
CA ILE A 130 0.04 -14.76 -2.20
C ILE A 130 -0.24 -13.39 -2.81
N GLY A 131 0.85 -12.74 -3.28
CA GLY A 131 0.81 -11.55 -4.11
C GLY A 131 1.16 -11.87 -5.56
N ASP A 132 0.34 -11.44 -6.50
CA ASP A 132 0.54 -11.61 -7.94
C ASP A 132 0.58 -10.23 -8.61
N PHE A 133 1.66 -9.93 -9.34
CA PHE A 133 1.90 -8.64 -9.98
C PHE A 133 2.04 -8.78 -11.48
N ASN A 134 1.24 -8.03 -12.24
CA ASN A 134 1.16 -8.14 -13.69
C ASN A 134 2.25 -7.34 -14.39
N ILE A 135 3.29 -8.02 -14.88
CA ILE A 135 4.40 -7.38 -15.60
C ILE A 135 4.06 -6.95 -17.03
N GLN A 136 2.92 -7.37 -17.57
CA GLN A 136 2.43 -6.95 -18.88
C GLN A 136 1.44 -5.77 -18.78
N SER A 137 1.07 -5.37 -17.58
CA SER A 137 0.27 -4.17 -17.37
C SER A 137 1.00 -2.94 -17.96
N PRO A 138 0.28 -2.05 -18.69
CA PRO A 138 0.84 -0.78 -19.15
C PRO A 138 1.34 0.14 -18.04
N SER A 139 0.96 -0.16 -16.80
CA SER A 139 1.42 0.55 -15.60
C SER A 139 2.66 -0.05 -14.96
N TRP A 140 3.08 -1.25 -15.36
CA TRP A 140 4.34 -1.81 -14.88
C TRP A 140 5.53 -1.08 -15.52
N ASP A 141 6.72 -1.33 -15.02
CA ASP A 141 7.89 -0.63 -15.52
C ASP A 141 8.22 -1.09 -16.95
N SER A 142 8.42 -0.11 -17.81
CA SER A 142 9.10 -0.30 -19.09
C SER A 142 10.44 0.44 -19.02
N SER A 143 11.38 0.11 -19.91
CA SER A 143 12.70 0.74 -19.95
C SER A 143 12.68 2.28 -20.01
N ASP A 144 11.54 2.86 -20.35
CA ASP A 144 11.39 4.28 -20.63
C ASP A 144 10.52 5.03 -19.59
N THR A 145 9.85 4.33 -18.69
CA THR A 145 8.99 4.94 -17.68
C THR A 145 9.22 4.27 -16.32
N PRO A 146 9.90 4.96 -15.38
CA PRO A 146 10.20 4.41 -14.06
C PRO A 146 8.94 4.39 -13.17
N ASN A 147 7.94 3.61 -13.56
CA ASN A 147 6.70 3.44 -12.82
C ASN A 147 6.92 2.78 -11.45
N LEU A 148 8.06 2.09 -11.25
CA LEU A 148 8.45 1.49 -9.99
C LEU A 148 9.09 2.48 -9.00
N ALA A 149 9.37 3.70 -9.42
CA ALA A 149 9.82 4.74 -8.50
C ALA A 149 8.68 5.24 -7.61
N ILE A 150 9.00 5.73 -6.41
CA ILE A 150 8.02 6.35 -5.49
C ILE A 150 7.23 7.44 -6.24
N GLY A 151 5.91 7.38 -6.16
CA GLY A 151 5.02 8.24 -6.94
C GLY A 151 4.72 7.72 -8.34
N GLY A 152 5.30 6.61 -8.76
CA GLY A 152 4.95 5.90 -9.99
C GLY A 152 3.75 4.97 -9.81
N ARG A 153 3.12 4.60 -10.92
CA ARG A 153 1.88 3.81 -10.87
C ARG A 153 2.12 2.37 -10.42
N ALA A 154 3.21 1.73 -10.86
CA ALA A 154 3.56 0.38 -10.40
C ALA A 154 3.94 0.38 -8.91
N TYR A 155 4.70 1.39 -8.45
CA TYR A 155 5.00 1.56 -7.03
C TYR A 155 3.72 1.67 -6.18
N ARG A 156 2.74 2.49 -6.64
CA ARG A 156 1.44 2.58 -5.99
C ARG A 156 0.73 1.22 -5.92
N THR A 157 0.79 0.44 -7.01
CA THR A 157 0.22 -0.91 -7.03
C THR A 157 0.90 -1.78 -5.97
N LEU A 158 2.24 -1.80 -5.90
CA LEU A 158 2.96 -2.55 -4.85
C LEU A 158 2.49 -2.15 -3.45
N ALA A 159 2.41 -0.87 -3.15
CA ALA A 159 1.97 -0.38 -1.85
C ALA A 159 0.49 -0.72 -1.56
N HIS A 160 -0.40 -0.67 -2.56
CA HIS A 160 -1.80 -1.04 -2.46
C HIS A 160 -1.96 -2.54 -2.13
N GLU A 161 -1.28 -3.40 -2.88
CA GLU A 161 -1.34 -4.86 -2.68
C GLU A 161 -0.76 -5.28 -1.31
N ILE A 162 0.30 -4.61 -0.84
CA ILE A 162 0.80 -4.78 0.53
C ILE A 162 -0.27 -4.38 1.55
N GLY A 163 -1.08 -3.35 1.28
CA GLY A 163 -2.23 -3.00 2.12
C GLY A 163 -3.20 -4.18 2.29
N HIS A 164 -3.51 -4.88 1.20
CA HIS A 164 -4.30 -6.11 1.25
C HIS A 164 -3.61 -7.22 2.04
N ALA A 165 -2.32 -7.44 1.78
CA ALA A 165 -1.50 -8.39 2.53
C ALA A 165 -1.56 -8.16 4.04
N LEU A 166 -1.75 -6.92 4.46
CA LEU A 166 -1.82 -6.49 5.86
C LEU A 166 -3.25 -6.46 6.43
N GLY A 167 -4.28 -6.78 5.64
CA GLY A 167 -5.67 -6.87 6.09
C GLY A 167 -6.55 -5.66 5.77
N LEU A 168 -6.13 -4.78 4.85
CA LEU A 168 -6.96 -3.66 4.41
C LEU A 168 -7.78 -4.03 3.17
N SER A 169 -9.05 -3.67 3.16
CA SER A 169 -9.99 -3.80 2.05
C SER A 169 -9.94 -2.59 1.12
N HIS A 170 -10.56 -2.72 -0.06
CA HIS A 170 -10.81 -1.59 -0.94
C HIS A 170 -11.65 -0.49 -0.29
N ALA A 171 -11.42 0.76 -0.70
CA ALA A 171 -12.26 1.90 -0.30
C ALA A 171 -13.66 1.90 -0.94
N HIS A 172 -13.91 1.07 -1.96
CA HIS A 172 -15.20 0.85 -2.59
C HIS A 172 -15.80 -0.50 -2.15
N PRO A 173 -17.12 -0.68 -2.24
CA PRO A 173 -17.74 -1.98 -1.94
C PRO A 173 -17.16 -3.08 -2.82
N ASP A 174 -16.81 -4.20 -2.20
CA ASP A 174 -16.30 -5.39 -2.88
C ASP A 174 -17.00 -6.62 -2.34
N ASP A 175 -17.96 -7.13 -3.12
CA ASP A 175 -18.78 -8.27 -2.75
C ASP A 175 -17.96 -9.57 -2.63
N SER A 176 -16.78 -9.64 -3.25
CA SER A 176 -15.92 -10.83 -3.21
C SER A 176 -15.28 -11.07 -1.85
N ILE A 177 -15.12 -10.00 -1.05
CA ILE A 177 -14.47 -10.02 0.26
C ILE A 177 -15.35 -9.48 1.38
N GLY A 178 -16.61 -9.10 1.08
CA GLY A 178 -17.53 -8.54 2.07
C GLY A 178 -17.18 -7.11 2.52
N GLY A 179 -16.30 -6.41 1.82
CA GLY A 179 -15.92 -5.04 2.11
C GLY A 179 -17.07 -4.06 1.84
N ALA A 180 -17.50 -3.32 2.88
CA ALA A 180 -18.60 -2.37 2.74
C ALA A 180 -18.22 -1.10 1.95
N GLY A 181 -16.94 -0.79 1.84
CA GLY A 181 -16.42 0.45 1.28
C GLY A 181 -16.71 1.67 2.15
N LEU A 182 -16.10 2.80 1.80
CA LEU A 182 -16.32 4.07 2.49
C LEU A 182 -17.76 4.55 2.30
N PRO A 183 -18.35 5.26 3.29
CA PRO A 183 -19.72 5.71 3.24
C PRO A 183 -20.04 6.53 1.99
N GLY A 184 -21.08 6.11 1.27
CA GLY A 184 -21.54 6.77 0.05
C GLY A 184 -20.79 6.43 -1.22
N VAL A 185 -19.77 5.59 -1.16
CA VAL A 185 -19.10 5.03 -2.34
C VAL A 185 -19.98 3.93 -2.93
N SER A 186 -20.18 3.95 -4.25
CA SER A 186 -21.05 3.01 -4.96
C SER A 186 -20.32 2.16 -6.01
N GLY A 187 -19.02 2.38 -6.20
CA GLY A 187 -18.25 1.63 -7.17
C GLY A 187 -16.79 2.10 -7.23
N PRO A 188 -15.92 1.35 -7.93
CA PRO A 188 -14.48 1.52 -7.86
C PRO A 188 -13.94 2.79 -8.54
N PHE A 189 -14.66 3.34 -9.51
CA PHE A 189 -14.19 4.48 -10.30
C PHE A 189 -15.21 5.63 -10.32
N GLY A 190 -14.73 6.86 -10.09
CA GLY A 190 -15.54 8.07 -10.17
C GLY A 190 -16.59 8.22 -9.08
N SER A 191 -16.61 7.33 -8.08
CA SER A 191 -17.49 7.39 -6.92
C SER A 191 -16.65 7.76 -5.70
N PHE A 192 -16.73 9.01 -5.27
CA PHE A 192 -15.84 9.54 -4.21
C PHE A 192 -16.44 9.43 -2.81
N GLY A 193 -17.70 9.02 -2.68
CA GLY A 193 -18.39 8.86 -1.41
C GLY A 193 -18.64 10.17 -0.65
N ASN A 194 -19.04 10.02 0.60
CA ASN A 194 -19.26 11.16 1.49
C ASN A 194 -17.93 11.89 1.74
N ASN A 195 -17.98 13.22 1.72
CA ASN A 195 -16.79 14.09 1.88
C ASN A 195 -15.69 13.87 0.83
N ASN A 196 -15.97 13.16 -0.26
CA ASN A 196 -15.02 12.81 -1.33
C ASN A 196 -13.78 12.05 -0.80
N LEU A 197 -13.97 11.08 0.10
CA LEU A 197 -12.87 10.41 0.77
C LEU A 197 -12.26 9.25 -0.03
N ASP A 198 -12.97 8.67 -1.02
CA ASP A 198 -12.41 7.65 -1.91
C ASP A 198 -11.55 8.30 -3.00
N GLN A 199 -10.41 8.81 -2.59
CA GLN A 199 -9.40 9.42 -3.44
C GLN A 199 -7.99 9.18 -2.89
N GLY A 200 -7.00 9.11 -3.77
CA GLY A 200 -5.60 8.87 -3.42
C GLY A 200 -5.02 9.82 -2.38
N ILE A 201 -5.48 11.07 -2.30
CA ILE A 201 -5.06 12.00 -1.24
C ILE A 201 -5.50 11.57 0.18
N TYR A 202 -6.42 10.62 0.31
CA TYR A 202 -6.92 10.12 1.59
C TYR A 202 -6.67 8.64 1.82
N THR A 203 -6.67 7.83 0.74
CA THR A 203 -6.47 6.38 0.83
C THR A 203 -5.83 5.81 -0.45
N ILE A 204 -4.81 4.99 -0.28
CA ILE A 204 -4.22 4.22 -1.38
C ILE A 204 -5.08 3.03 -1.77
N MET A 205 -6.02 2.60 -0.89
CA MET A 205 -6.88 1.44 -1.11
C MET A 205 -8.06 1.70 -2.06
N GLY A 206 -8.24 2.94 -2.53
CA GLY A 206 -9.21 3.27 -3.57
C GLY A 206 -8.64 3.20 -4.98
N TYR A 207 -9.51 3.21 -6.01
CA TYR A 207 -9.10 3.21 -7.42
C TYR A 207 -9.16 4.60 -8.06
N ASN A 208 -9.45 5.63 -7.28
CA ASN A 208 -9.44 7.04 -7.68
C ASN A 208 -8.11 7.69 -7.26
N PRO A 209 -7.05 7.69 -8.11
CA PRO A 209 -5.71 8.11 -7.69
C PRO A 209 -5.63 9.62 -7.49
N GLY A 210 -4.73 10.05 -6.61
CA GLY A 210 -4.44 11.45 -6.36
C GLY A 210 -5.64 12.26 -5.91
N TRP A 211 -5.78 13.49 -6.37
CA TRP A 211 -6.93 14.35 -6.12
C TRP A 211 -7.90 14.32 -7.29
N ALA A 212 -8.75 13.31 -7.33
CA ALA A 212 -9.59 12.98 -8.48
C ALA A 212 -10.89 13.79 -8.57
N SER A 213 -11.37 14.40 -7.48
CA SER A 213 -12.62 15.17 -7.49
C SER A 213 -12.49 16.50 -8.23
N VAL A 214 -13.63 17.02 -8.71
CA VAL A 214 -13.71 18.30 -9.43
C VAL A 214 -13.26 19.53 -8.63
N GLN A 215 -13.00 19.37 -7.33
CA GLN A 215 -12.55 20.45 -6.46
C GLN A 215 -11.03 20.59 -6.42
N ASN A 216 -10.30 19.86 -7.26
CA ASN A 216 -8.84 20.02 -7.38
C ASN A 216 -8.51 21.47 -7.76
N PRO A 217 -7.97 22.28 -6.83
CA PRO A 217 -7.72 23.70 -7.08
C PRO A 217 -6.60 23.94 -8.08
N ALA A 218 -5.76 22.93 -8.33
CA ALA A 218 -4.64 23.05 -9.27
C ALA A 218 -5.08 22.89 -10.72
N GLY A 219 -6.30 22.38 -11.00
CA GLY A 219 -6.79 22.14 -12.36
C GLY A 219 -5.94 21.17 -13.18
N GLN A 220 -4.99 20.51 -12.54
CA GLN A 220 -4.03 19.59 -13.16
C GLN A 220 -4.67 18.22 -13.30
N GLY A 221 -4.31 17.47 -14.34
CA GLY A 221 -4.74 16.08 -14.46
C GLY A 221 -4.32 15.27 -13.23
N ILE A 222 -5.15 14.32 -12.85
CA ILE A 222 -5.02 13.48 -11.65
C ILE A 222 -3.60 12.89 -11.50
N THR A 223 -2.97 12.52 -12.61
CA THR A 223 -1.66 11.86 -12.66
C THR A 223 -0.50 12.82 -12.94
N ALA A 224 -0.78 14.11 -13.19
CA ALA A 224 0.27 15.07 -13.50
C ALA A 224 1.18 15.39 -12.30
N TYR A 225 0.68 15.16 -11.08
CA TYR A 225 1.43 15.32 -9.83
C TYR A 225 2.08 14.01 -9.35
N GLY A 226 1.82 12.87 -9.99
CA GLY A 226 2.25 11.55 -9.53
C GLY A 226 1.15 10.81 -8.79
N TYR A 227 1.51 9.62 -8.29
CA TYR A 227 0.65 8.77 -7.49
C TYR A 227 1.02 8.86 -6.01
N GLU A 228 0.35 8.07 -5.18
CA GLU A 228 0.59 7.97 -3.75
C GLU A 228 1.97 7.36 -3.46
N ALA A 229 2.71 7.96 -2.52
CA ALA A 229 4.05 7.51 -2.11
C ALA A 229 4.02 6.43 -1.01
N GLY A 230 2.84 6.01 -0.58
CA GLY A 230 2.61 5.04 0.48
C GLY A 230 1.22 5.21 1.08
N PRO A 231 0.96 4.65 2.27
CA PRO A 231 -0.32 4.77 2.95
C PRO A 231 -0.69 6.23 3.23
N MET A 232 -1.95 6.55 3.03
CA MET A 232 -2.51 7.88 3.25
C MET A 232 -3.30 7.93 4.57
N ALA A 233 -3.89 9.05 4.91
CA ALA A 233 -4.42 9.30 6.26
C ALA A 233 -5.43 8.25 6.75
N LEU A 234 -6.34 7.79 5.88
CA LEU A 234 -7.33 6.77 6.24
C LEU A 234 -6.68 5.38 6.37
N ASP A 235 -5.72 5.07 5.49
CA ASP A 235 -4.96 3.82 5.55
C ASP A 235 -4.14 3.75 6.83
N ILE A 236 -3.49 4.87 7.21
CA ILE A 236 -2.72 4.99 8.45
C ILE A 236 -3.62 4.75 9.66
N ALA A 237 -4.80 5.36 9.70
CA ALA A 237 -5.74 5.14 10.79
C ALA A 237 -6.19 3.67 10.89
N ALA A 238 -6.48 3.04 9.75
CA ALA A 238 -6.90 1.65 9.69
C ALA A 238 -5.78 0.68 10.08
N ILE A 239 -4.57 0.86 9.53
CA ILE A 239 -3.44 -0.03 9.83
C ILE A 239 -2.97 0.13 11.28
N GLN A 240 -3.00 1.33 11.83
CA GLN A 240 -2.69 1.58 13.23
C GLN A 240 -3.75 0.99 14.17
N PHE A 241 -5.00 0.91 13.76
CA PHE A 241 -6.02 0.19 14.51
C PHE A 241 -5.69 -1.30 14.57
N LEU A 242 -5.24 -1.91 13.48
CA LEU A 242 -4.90 -3.34 13.44
C LEU A 242 -3.64 -3.67 14.25
N TYR A 243 -2.59 -2.86 14.14
CA TYR A 243 -1.23 -3.21 14.63
C TYR A 243 -0.66 -2.25 15.68
N GLY A 244 -1.33 -1.15 15.95
CA GLY A 244 -0.78 -0.06 16.74
C GLY A 244 0.11 0.88 15.90
N ALA A 245 0.27 2.10 16.38
CA ALA A 245 1.11 3.11 15.73
C ALA A 245 2.59 2.81 15.93
N ASN A 246 3.43 3.06 14.91
CA ASN A 246 4.87 3.05 15.09
C ASN A 246 5.32 4.32 15.80
N MET A 247 5.51 4.21 17.11
CA MET A 247 5.92 5.32 17.97
C MET A 247 7.44 5.53 18.02
N GLU A 248 8.20 4.76 17.25
CA GLU A 248 9.65 4.90 17.13
C GLU A 248 10.07 5.62 15.84
N HIS A 249 9.11 5.84 14.91
CA HIS A 249 9.38 6.53 13.65
C HIS A 249 9.44 8.04 13.84
N ALA A 250 10.47 8.69 13.27
CA ALA A 250 10.61 10.14 13.20
C ALA A 250 10.46 10.85 14.57
N THR A 251 11.08 10.33 15.63
CA THR A 251 10.97 10.87 17.01
C THR A 251 11.87 12.07 17.29
N GLY A 252 12.72 12.44 16.34
CA GLY A 252 13.62 13.59 16.45
C GLY A 252 12.99 14.87 15.91
N ASN A 253 13.76 15.97 15.91
CA ASN A 253 13.33 17.20 15.24
C ASN A 253 13.55 17.06 13.73
N ASN A 254 12.49 16.84 12.97
CA ASN A 254 12.51 16.56 11.55
C ASN A 254 12.19 17.81 10.73
N THR A 255 12.66 17.85 9.50
CA THR A 255 12.26 18.87 8.52
C THR A 255 11.69 18.20 7.29
N TYR A 256 10.42 18.43 7.05
CA TYR A 256 9.69 17.93 5.89
C TYR A 256 9.65 19.01 4.82
N VAL A 257 10.40 18.80 3.74
CA VAL A 257 10.46 19.76 2.64
C VAL A 257 9.41 19.38 1.60
N LEU A 258 8.46 20.29 1.39
CA LEU A 258 7.44 20.10 0.35
C LEU A 258 8.08 20.18 -1.04
N PRO A 259 7.82 19.24 -1.94
CA PRO A 259 8.38 19.24 -3.28
C PRO A 259 7.84 20.42 -4.09
N ASP A 260 8.71 21.05 -4.88
CA ASP A 260 8.30 21.94 -5.96
C ASP A 260 8.09 21.10 -7.23
N ASP A 261 7.11 21.45 -8.04
CA ASP A 261 6.88 20.70 -9.27
C ASP A 261 8.04 20.84 -10.25
N ASN A 262 8.38 19.78 -10.92
CA ASN A 262 9.18 19.68 -12.14
C ASN A 262 10.64 20.09 -12.09
N VAL A 263 11.07 20.97 -11.20
CA VAL A 263 12.39 21.58 -11.33
C VAL A 263 13.33 21.15 -10.23
N GLN A 264 12.81 20.89 -9.05
CA GLN A 264 13.60 20.56 -7.87
C GLN A 264 12.88 19.63 -6.91
N GLY A 265 11.84 19.01 -7.39
CA GLY A 265 11.22 17.91 -6.68
C GLY A 265 12.29 16.90 -6.31
N VAL A 266 12.08 16.14 -5.30
CA VAL A 266 12.92 15.01 -4.97
C VAL A 266 13.11 14.23 -6.26
N LYS A 267 14.26 14.48 -6.92
CA LYS A 267 14.65 13.69 -8.06
C LYS A 267 14.83 12.31 -7.52
N LEU A 268 13.85 11.47 -7.77
CA LEU A 268 14.00 10.07 -7.45
C LEU A 268 15.25 9.60 -8.19
N ASP A 269 16.08 8.81 -7.56
CA ASP A 269 17.38 8.36 -8.06
C ASP A 269 17.30 7.70 -9.44
N PHE A 270 16.09 7.42 -9.91
CA PHE A 270 15.79 6.82 -11.21
C PHE A 270 15.52 7.82 -12.35
N GLY A 271 15.74 9.11 -12.12
CA GLY A 271 15.58 10.12 -13.17
C GLY A 271 14.14 10.42 -13.56
N TYR A 272 13.17 9.98 -12.79
CA TYR A 272 11.76 10.16 -13.06
C TYR A 272 11.30 11.62 -12.87
N LEU A 273 10.53 12.11 -13.80
CA LEU A 273 9.89 13.41 -13.74
C LEU A 273 8.37 13.26 -13.94
N PRO A 274 7.59 13.85 -13.07
CA PRO A 274 7.97 14.69 -11.95
C PRO A 274 8.21 13.83 -10.69
N ALA A 275 9.18 14.20 -9.93
CA ALA A 275 9.42 13.62 -8.61
C ALA A 275 8.41 14.11 -7.57
N THR A 276 7.18 14.27 -7.96
CA THR A 276 6.08 14.66 -7.09
C THR A 276 5.20 13.45 -6.83
N ALA A 277 4.78 13.31 -5.59
CA ALA A 277 3.89 12.25 -5.14
C ALA A 277 3.00 12.78 -4.03
N TRP A 278 1.80 12.21 -3.91
CA TRP A 278 0.95 12.48 -2.76
C TRP A 278 1.51 11.73 -1.56
N GLN A 279 1.68 12.42 -0.45
CA GLN A 279 2.31 11.87 0.75
C GLN A 279 1.46 12.21 1.97
N CYS A 280 1.41 11.26 2.91
CA CYS A 280 0.98 11.52 4.26
C CYS A 280 2.19 11.38 5.20
N ILE A 281 2.37 12.33 6.09
CA ILE A 281 3.47 12.34 7.05
C ILE A 281 2.96 11.74 8.36
N TRP A 282 3.61 10.67 8.83
CA TRP A 282 3.50 10.17 10.19
C TRP A 282 4.76 10.55 10.95
N ASP A 283 4.58 11.25 12.05
CA ASP A 283 5.65 11.68 12.93
C ASP A 283 5.27 11.35 14.38
N ALA A 284 6.12 10.58 15.07
CA ALA A 284 5.81 10.08 16.39
C ALA A 284 6.31 11.01 17.52
N GLY A 285 7.04 12.06 17.19
CA GLY A 285 7.48 13.03 18.17
C GLY A 285 8.64 13.90 17.72
N GLY A 286 8.82 15.00 18.43
CA GLY A 286 9.84 15.98 18.08
C GLY A 286 9.28 17.41 18.10
N ASN A 287 10.08 18.32 17.60
CA ASN A 287 9.65 19.66 17.24
C ASN A 287 10.00 19.89 15.77
N ASP A 288 9.01 19.68 14.91
CA ASP A 288 9.21 19.44 13.50
C ASP A 288 8.92 20.67 12.68
N THR A 289 9.45 20.68 11.47
CA THR A 289 9.31 21.79 10.54
C THR A 289 8.78 21.29 9.21
N ILE A 290 7.71 21.92 8.72
CA ILE A 290 7.30 21.80 7.31
C ILE A 290 7.86 23.00 6.57
N ALA A 291 8.66 22.77 5.56
CA ALA A 291 9.34 23.81 4.78
C ALA A 291 9.04 23.71 3.27
N TYR A 292 8.99 24.84 2.64
CA TYR A 292 8.90 24.94 1.17
C TYR A 292 9.89 25.99 0.67
N PHE A 293 10.74 25.60 -0.26
CA PHE A 293 11.78 26.48 -0.83
C PHE A 293 11.55 26.78 -2.32
N GLY A 294 10.40 26.37 -2.84
CA GLY A 294 10.06 26.61 -4.25
C GLY A 294 9.57 28.03 -4.53
N SER A 295 9.20 28.28 -5.79
CA SER A 295 8.78 29.59 -6.29
C SER A 295 7.27 29.79 -6.31
N LYS A 296 6.47 28.78 -5.97
CA LYS A 296 5.01 28.83 -6.03
C LYS A 296 4.39 29.31 -4.71
N ASN A 297 3.17 29.81 -4.84
CA ASN A 297 2.35 30.08 -3.64
C ASN A 297 2.02 28.76 -2.95
N THR A 298 2.33 28.67 -1.67
CA THR A 298 2.11 27.48 -0.85
C THR A 298 1.19 27.83 0.29
N ILE A 299 0.25 26.94 0.57
CA ILE A 299 -0.61 26.97 1.75
C ILE A 299 -0.19 25.84 2.66
N ILE A 300 0.22 26.19 3.88
CA ILE A 300 0.49 25.22 4.95
C ILE A 300 -0.58 25.44 6.01
N ASP A 301 -1.55 24.53 6.06
CA ASP A 301 -2.63 24.56 7.04
C ASP A 301 -2.36 23.49 8.10
N LEU A 302 -2.13 23.93 9.34
CA LEU A 302 -1.88 23.08 10.50
C LEU A 302 -3.14 22.86 11.35
N THR A 303 -4.29 23.25 10.85
CA THR A 303 -5.56 22.98 11.51
C THR A 303 -5.83 21.48 11.55
N ALA A 304 -6.25 20.97 12.69
CA ALA A 304 -6.63 19.57 12.80
C ALA A 304 -7.75 19.24 11.79
N ALA A 305 -7.57 18.16 11.04
CA ALA A 305 -8.62 17.68 10.15
C ALA A 305 -9.83 17.22 10.98
N THR A 306 -11.01 17.65 10.59
CA THR A 306 -12.29 17.20 11.15
C THR A 306 -13.14 16.60 10.03
N ILE A 307 -13.66 15.40 10.26
CA ILE A 307 -14.60 14.72 9.36
C ILE A 307 -16.00 14.82 9.92
#